data_d6a4ffa508380ab12c50ba285a187302
#
_entry.id   d6a4ffa508380ab12c50ba285a187302
#
_cell.length_a   1.000
_cell.length_b   1.000
_cell.length_c   1.000
_cell.angle_alpha   90.00
_cell.angle_beta   90.00
_cell.angle_gamma   90.00
#
_symmetry.space_group_name_H-M   'P 1'
#
loop_
_entity.id
_entity.type
_entity.pdbx_description
1 polymer ?
#
loop_
_entity_poly.entity_id
_entity_poly.type
_entity_poly.pdbx_seq_one_letter_code
_entity_poly.pdbx_strand_id
1 'polypeptide(L)'
;MNWKRVHQIVAGLVFLVALGVYFATVAPTASFWDCGEFIAIAYKLEVSHPPGAPFYMLIGRLFSMFAAPENAAFAINLVSVVSSALTVLLTHLIVVQLVERWQGGAKETWQHLAALAGGVVGSLAFAFSDAFWFNAVEAEVYAISMFFTALVVWLMMRWSRLAREEEAALQGQERHPFGLQANRYLVLIAYLFGLAIGVHLLNLLAIFFCGLIFFWDEYDREDYTTMQRF
;
A
#
# COMPACT_ATOMS: atom_id res chain seq x y z
N MET A 1 20.13 -0.20 21.80
CA MET A 1 19.59 -1.08 20.72
C MET A 1 19.27 -0.20 19.49
N ASN A 2 19.62 -0.63 18.26
CA ASN A 2 19.31 0.14 17.06
C ASN A 2 17.87 -0.18 16.61
N TRP A 3 16.91 0.60 17.10
CA TRP A 3 15.49 0.41 16.83
C TRP A 3 15.14 0.46 15.34
N LYS A 4 15.82 1.29 14.55
CA LYS A 4 15.61 1.35 13.10
C LYS A 4 15.87 -0.01 12.43
N ARG A 5 16.94 -0.71 12.83
CA ARG A 5 17.23 -2.06 12.31
C ARG A 5 16.21 -3.08 12.78
N VAL A 6 15.77 -2.99 14.05
CA VAL A 6 14.75 -3.91 14.58
C VAL A 6 13.45 -3.77 13.80
N HIS A 7 12.97 -2.54 13.58
CA HIS A 7 11.78 -2.27 12.75
C HIS A 7 11.91 -2.84 11.33
N GLN A 8 13.07 -2.67 10.68
CA GLN A 8 13.31 -3.22 9.34
C GLN A 8 13.29 -4.75 9.32
N ILE A 9 13.90 -5.39 10.32
CA ILE A 9 13.92 -6.86 10.43
C ILE A 9 12.51 -7.40 10.64
N VAL A 10 11.75 -6.82 11.58
CA VAL A 10 10.37 -7.26 11.86
C VAL A 10 9.48 -7.07 10.64
N ALA A 11 9.57 -5.92 9.96
CA ALA A 11 8.84 -5.68 8.71
C ALA A 11 9.19 -6.70 7.62
N GLY A 12 10.47 -7.03 7.46
CA GLY A 12 10.94 -8.07 6.55
C GLY A 12 10.41 -9.46 6.91
N LEU A 13 10.37 -9.81 8.21
CA LEU A 13 9.81 -11.09 8.67
C LEU A 13 8.30 -11.17 8.41
N VAL A 14 7.54 -10.11 8.67
CA VAL A 14 6.10 -10.05 8.37
C VAL A 14 5.85 -10.26 6.88
N PHE A 15 6.62 -9.58 6.02
CA PHE A 15 6.57 -9.76 4.57
C PHE A 15 6.85 -11.21 4.17
N LEU A 16 7.93 -11.82 4.68
CA LEU A 16 8.32 -13.18 4.33
C LEU A 16 7.32 -14.22 4.81
N VAL A 17 6.71 -14.03 5.98
CA VAL A 17 5.64 -14.91 6.48
C VAL A 17 4.43 -14.85 5.55
N ALA A 18 3.95 -13.65 5.20
CA ALA A 18 2.83 -13.49 4.29
C ALA A 18 3.15 -14.07 2.88
N LEU A 19 4.32 -13.73 2.33
CA LEU A 19 4.76 -14.24 1.03
C LEU A 19 4.85 -15.76 1.02
N GLY A 20 5.44 -16.37 2.06
CA GLY A 20 5.61 -17.81 2.17
C GLY A 20 4.29 -18.55 2.25
N VAL A 21 3.33 -18.04 3.05
CA VAL A 21 2.01 -18.65 3.19
C VAL A 21 1.20 -18.53 1.90
N TYR A 22 1.16 -17.33 1.29
CA TYR A 22 0.42 -17.14 0.03
C TYR A 22 1.03 -17.95 -1.11
N PHE A 23 2.36 -18.02 -1.20
CA PHE A 23 3.04 -18.85 -2.20
C PHE A 23 2.75 -20.34 -1.99
N ALA A 24 2.71 -20.82 -0.74
CA ALA A 24 2.40 -22.22 -0.43
C ALA A 24 0.92 -22.60 -0.71
N THR A 25 0.03 -21.60 -0.77
CA THR A 25 -1.42 -21.80 -0.95
C THR A 25 -1.96 -21.21 -2.25
N VAL A 26 -1.09 -20.70 -3.14
CA VAL A 26 -1.48 -20.13 -4.43
C VAL A 26 -2.21 -21.17 -5.29
N ALA A 27 -3.27 -20.73 -5.96
CA ALA A 27 -4.00 -21.59 -6.89
C ALA A 27 -3.08 -22.04 -8.05
N PRO A 28 -2.97 -23.34 -8.32
CA PRO A 28 -2.10 -23.85 -9.39
C PRO A 28 -2.64 -23.53 -10.80
N THR A 29 -3.94 -23.27 -10.91
CA THR A 29 -4.66 -22.99 -12.17
C THR A 29 -5.70 -21.91 -11.96
N ALA A 30 -6.66 -21.76 -12.88
CA ALA A 30 -7.81 -20.88 -12.69
C ALA A 30 -8.65 -21.38 -11.50
N SER A 31 -9.04 -20.44 -10.65
CA SER A 31 -9.94 -20.62 -9.52
C SER A 31 -11.38 -20.25 -9.92
N PHE A 32 -12.20 -19.83 -8.96
CA PHE A 32 -13.60 -19.41 -9.19
C PHE A 32 -13.68 -17.95 -9.65
N TRP A 33 -14.89 -17.49 -9.95
CA TRP A 33 -15.24 -16.13 -10.35
C TRP A 33 -14.47 -15.69 -11.61
N ASP A 34 -13.99 -14.46 -11.63
CA ASP A 34 -13.36 -13.81 -12.78
C ASP A 34 -11.89 -14.21 -12.99
N CYS A 35 -11.32 -15.03 -12.07
CA CYS A 35 -9.93 -15.48 -12.13
C CYS A 35 -9.56 -16.10 -13.50
N GLY A 36 -10.42 -16.96 -14.05
CA GLY A 36 -10.22 -17.57 -15.36
C GLY A 36 -10.19 -16.56 -16.50
N GLU A 37 -11.07 -15.55 -16.45
CA GLU A 37 -11.06 -14.45 -17.39
C GLU A 37 -9.76 -13.66 -17.30
N PHE A 38 -9.38 -13.19 -16.10
CA PHE A 38 -8.17 -12.42 -15.90
C PHE A 38 -6.89 -13.14 -16.34
N ILE A 39 -6.81 -14.46 -16.12
CA ILE A 39 -5.70 -15.27 -16.63
C ILE A 39 -5.69 -15.28 -18.16
N ALA A 40 -6.83 -15.57 -18.81
CA ALA A 40 -6.90 -15.69 -20.27
C ALA A 40 -6.57 -14.37 -20.97
N ILE A 41 -7.19 -13.28 -20.51
CA ILE A 41 -7.01 -11.96 -21.15
C ILE A 41 -5.64 -11.36 -20.83
N ALA A 42 -5.05 -11.59 -19.64
CA ALA A 42 -3.69 -11.16 -19.37
C ALA A 42 -2.69 -11.94 -20.24
N TYR A 43 -2.88 -13.25 -20.40
CA TYR A 43 -2.02 -14.07 -21.25
C TYR A 43 -2.04 -13.65 -22.71
N LYS A 44 -3.19 -13.26 -23.24
CA LYS A 44 -3.39 -12.89 -24.65
C LYS A 44 -3.33 -11.37 -24.89
N LEU A 45 -3.32 -10.53 -23.84
CA LEU A 45 -3.50 -9.06 -23.91
C LEU A 45 -4.84 -8.67 -24.56
N GLU A 46 -5.90 -9.29 -24.11
CA GLU A 46 -7.27 -8.98 -24.51
C GLU A 46 -7.92 -7.99 -23.52
N VAL A 47 -9.15 -7.56 -23.79
CA VAL A 47 -9.90 -6.61 -22.97
C VAL A 47 -10.78 -7.38 -21.99
N SER A 48 -10.75 -7.01 -20.71
CA SER A 48 -11.65 -7.56 -19.68
C SER A 48 -13.05 -6.98 -19.77
N HIS A 49 -14.00 -7.59 -19.03
CA HIS A 49 -15.32 -7.00 -18.83
C HIS A 49 -15.22 -5.55 -18.27
N PRO A 50 -16.23 -4.68 -18.49
CA PRO A 50 -16.24 -3.31 -17.98
C PRO A 50 -16.13 -3.26 -16.43
N PRO A 51 -15.39 -2.30 -15.88
CA PRO A 51 -14.79 -1.13 -16.52
C PRO A 51 -13.42 -1.37 -17.20
N GLY A 52 -12.91 -2.60 -17.21
CA GLY A 52 -11.59 -2.93 -17.70
C GLY A 52 -10.47 -2.78 -16.65
N ALA A 53 -9.36 -3.52 -16.86
CA ALA A 53 -8.20 -3.51 -15.98
C ALA A 53 -6.88 -3.49 -16.78
N PRO A 54 -6.63 -2.49 -17.65
CA PRO A 54 -5.54 -2.54 -18.62
C PRO A 54 -4.16 -2.66 -17.96
N PHE A 55 -3.95 -2.01 -16.83
CA PHE A 55 -2.66 -2.07 -16.15
C PHE A 55 -2.43 -3.44 -15.47
N TYR A 56 -3.50 -4.06 -14.95
CA TYR A 56 -3.43 -5.43 -14.45
C TYR A 56 -3.05 -6.41 -15.57
N MET A 57 -3.65 -6.27 -16.76
CA MET A 57 -3.34 -7.14 -17.92
C MET A 57 -1.87 -7.07 -18.30
N LEU A 58 -1.28 -5.88 -18.32
CA LEU A 58 0.15 -5.70 -18.63
C LEU A 58 1.04 -6.39 -17.60
N ILE A 59 0.71 -6.27 -16.30
CA ILE A 59 1.48 -6.94 -15.24
C ILE A 59 1.31 -8.46 -15.33
N GLY A 60 0.08 -8.96 -15.48
CA GLY A 60 -0.19 -10.38 -15.63
C GLY A 60 0.53 -10.98 -16.86
N ARG A 61 0.53 -10.22 -17.98
CA ARG A 61 1.31 -10.60 -19.16
C ARG A 61 2.79 -10.69 -18.86
N LEU A 62 3.35 -9.70 -18.17
CA LEU A 62 4.76 -9.70 -17.81
C LEU A 62 5.13 -10.96 -17.01
N PHE A 63 4.33 -11.32 -16.02
CA PHE A 63 4.57 -12.53 -15.22
C PHE A 63 4.48 -13.79 -16.07
N SER A 64 3.49 -13.90 -16.96
CA SER A 64 3.32 -15.06 -17.84
C SER A 64 4.46 -15.25 -18.85
N MET A 65 5.19 -14.20 -19.19
CA MET A 65 6.35 -14.30 -20.11
C MET A 65 7.54 -15.08 -19.53
N PHE A 66 7.59 -15.24 -18.21
CA PHE A 66 8.63 -16.00 -17.52
C PHE A 66 8.24 -17.45 -17.23
N ALA A 67 7.10 -17.91 -17.74
CA ALA A 67 6.59 -19.26 -17.53
C ALA A 67 6.33 -19.97 -18.85
N ALA A 68 6.41 -21.29 -18.85
CA ALA A 68 5.92 -22.09 -19.95
C ALA A 68 4.39 -21.97 -20.07
N PRO A 69 3.81 -22.10 -21.28
CA PRO A 69 2.37 -21.89 -21.50
C PRO A 69 1.45 -22.67 -20.55
N GLU A 70 1.81 -23.88 -20.18
CA GLU A 70 1.09 -24.73 -19.23
C GLU A 70 1.10 -24.20 -17.80
N ASN A 71 2.06 -23.34 -17.46
CA ASN A 71 2.21 -22.73 -16.13
C ASN A 71 1.80 -21.26 -16.13
N ALA A 72 1.23 -20.73 -17.22
CA ALA A 72 0.87 -19.33 -17.33
C ALA A 72 -0.15 -18.89 -16.27
N ALA A 73 -1.13 -19.73 -15.95
CA ALA A 73 -2.12 -19.47 -14.90
C ALA A 73 -1.45 -19.26 -13.53
N PHE A 74 -0.58 -20.19 -13.16
CA PHE A 74 0.20 -20.11 -11.92
C PHE A 74 1.04 -18.82 -11.87
N ALA A 75 1.72 -18.47 -12.96
CA ALA A 75 2.54 -17.28 -13.03
C ALA A 75 1.72 -15.98 -12.86
N ILE A 76 0.50 -15.94 -13.43
CA ILE A 76 -0.39 -14.79 -13.29
C ILE A 76 -0.94 -14.72 -11.86
N ASN A 77 -1.28 -15.86 -11.22
CA ASN A 77 -1.68 -15.88 -9.82
C ASN A 77 -0.60 -15.33 -8.88
N LEU A 78 0.69 -15.45 -9.22
CA LEU A 78 1.79 -14.87 -8.44
C LEU A 78 1.76 -13.34 -8.39
N VAL A 79 1.08 -12.66 -9.31
CA VAL A 79 0.84 -11.21 -9.22
C VAL A 79 0.11 -10.87 -7.92
N SER A 80 -0.94 -11.65 -7.62
CA SER A 80 -1.72 -11.48 -6.39
C SER A 80 -0.91 -11.83 -5.14
N VAL A 81 -0.14 -12.93 -5.17
CA VAL A 81 0.75 -13.33 -4.07
C VAL A 81 1.72 -12.22 -3.70
N VAL A 82 2.45 -11.68 -4.67
CA VAL A 82 3.46 -10.64 -4.45
C VAL A 82 2.80 -9.34 -3.98
N SER A 83 1.73 -8.92 -4.66
CA SER A 83 1.01 -7.69 -4.32
C SER A 83 0.42 -7.73 -2.92
N SER A 84 -0.16 -8.87 -2.53
CA SER A 84 -0.73 -9.06 -1.20
C SER A 84 0.34 -9.10 -0.11
N ALA A 85 1.46 -9.78 -0.32
CA ALA A 85 2.57 -9.78 0.63
C ALA A 85 3.13 -8.36 0.85
N LEU A 86 3.26 -7.56 -0.23
CA LEU A 86 3.65 -6.14 -0.14
C LEU A 86 2.58 -5.30 0.57
N THR A 87 1.29 -5.60 0.38
CA THR A 87 0.20 -4.94 1.11
C THR A 87 0.32 -5.19 2.61
N VAL A 88 0.59 -6.43 3.02
CA VAL A 88 0.79 -6.80 4.43
C VAL A 88 1.99 -6.05 5.03
N LEU A 89 3.11 -5.98 4.29
CA LEU A 89 4.27 -5.17 4.68
C LEU A 89 3.89 -3.70 4.91
N LEU A 90 3.20 -3.09 3.95
CA LEU A 90 2.78 -1.70 4.05
C LEU A 90 1.80 -1.48 5.20
N THR A 91 0.86 -2.40 5.41
CA THR A 91 -0.06 -2.39 6.56
C THR A 91 0.70 -2.41 7.87
N HIS A 92 1.72 -3.28 8.01
CA HIS A 92 2.60 -3.28 9.18
C HIS A 92 3.26 -1.91 9.40
N LEU A 93 3.85 -1.32 8.35
CA LEU A 93 4.51 -0.02 8.43
C LEU A 93 3.54 1.11 8.78
N ILE A 94 2.31 1.07 8.25
CA ILE A 94 1.25 2.04 8.55
C ILE A 94 0.85 1.94 10.03
N VAL A 95 0.57 0.73 10.52
CA VAL A 95 0.16 0.52 11.92
C VAL A 95 1.25 0.95 12.89
N VAL A 96 2.51 0.55 12.64
CA VAL A 96 3.65 0.99 13.46
C VAL A 96 3.71 2.52 13.52
N GLN A 97 3.61 3.20 12.37
CA GLN A 97 3.68 4.66 12.30
C GLN A 97 2.49 5.32 13.01
N LEU A 98 1.29 4.74 12.95
CA LEU A 98 0.10 5.24 13.66
C LEU A 98 0.27 5.12 15.18
N VAL A 99 0.76 3.96 15.66
CA VAL A 99 0.98 3.76 17.10
C VAL A 99 2.08 4.69 17.63
N GLU A 100 3.20 4.84 16.90
CA GLU A 100 4.25 5.80 17.27
C GLU A 100 3.71 7.24 17.34
N ARG A 101 2.89 7.63 16.37
CA ARG A 101 2.27 8.96 16.32
C ARG A 101 1.31 9.18 17.49
N TRP A 102 0.49 8.19 17.82
CA TRP A 102 -0.44 8.23 18.95
C TRP A 102 0.29 8.35 20.30
N GLN A 103 1.47 7.77 20.42
CA GLN A 103 2.32 7.85 21.61
C GLN A 103 3.11 9.17 21.71
N GLY A 104 3.01 10.09 20.76
CA GLY A 104 3.82 11.30 20.69
C GLY A 104 5.29 11.05 20.33
N GLY A 105 5.54 9.96 19.61
CA GLY A 105 6.86 9.44 19.24
C GLY A 105 7.33 8.34 20.19
N ALA A 106 8.09 7.38 19.65
CA ALA A 106 8.67 6.30 20.45
C ALA A 106 10.05 6.73 20.99
N LYS A 107 10.11 7.02 22.29
CA LYS A 107 11.34 7.44 23.01
C LYS A 107 11.88 6.33 23.90
N GLU A 108 10.99 5.51 24.46
CA GLU A 108 11.32 4.44 25.39
C GLU A 108 11.20 3.06 24.71
N THR A 109 11.90 2.07 25.27
CA THR A 109 11.91 0.69 24.75
C THR A 109 10.51 0.10 24.63
N TRP A 110 9.65 0.29 25.64
CA TRP A 110 8.29 -0.26 25.63
C TRP A 110 7.41 0.36 24.55
N GLN A 111 7.62 1.63 24.19
CA GLN A 111 6.89 2.31 23.11
C GLN A 111 7.23 1.70 21.74
N HIS A 112 8.51 1.45 21.49
CA HIS A 112 8.93 0.73 20.27
C HIS A 112 8.36 -0.68 20.22
N LEU A 113 8.38 -1.40 21.35
CA LEU A 113 7.81 -2.75 21.42
C LEU A 113 6.30 -2.75 21.20
N ALA A 114 5.57 -1.79 21.79
CA ALA A 114 4.13 -1.65 21.58
C ALA A 114 3.78 -1.34 20.11
N ALA A 115 4.55 -0.45 19.45
CA ALA A 115 4.37 -0.13 18.05
C ALA A 115 4.63 -1.36 17.15
N LEU A 116 5.72 -2.08 17.39
CA LEU A 116 6.05 -3.30 16.66
C LEU A 116 5.00 -4.40 16.86
N ALA A 117 4.58 -4.64 18.12
CA ALA A 117 3.57 -5.63 18.43
C ALA A 117 2.21 -5.29 17.75
N GLY A 118 1.77 -4.02 17.84
CA GLY A 118 0.58 -3.55 17.15
C GLY A 118 0.68 -3.74 15.64
N GLY A 119 1.83 -3.42 15.04
CA GLY A 119 2.11 -3.63 13.62
C GLY A 119 2.04 -5.09 13.21
N VAL A 120 2.67 -5.99 13.98
CA VAL A 120 2.66 -7.44 13.71
C VAL A 120 1.23 -8.01 13.84
N VAL A 121 0.56 -7.74 14.95
CA VAL A 121 -0.79 -8.25 15.20
C VAL A 121 -1.78 -7.72 14.16
N GLY A 122 -1.78 -6.41 13.91
CA GLY A 122 -2.71 -5.79 12.96
C GLY A 122 -2.49 -6.28 11.52
N SER A 123 -1.24 -6.33 11.06
CA SER A 123 -0.94 -6.77 9.69
C SER A 123 -1.17 -8.26 9.47
N LEU A 124 -0.85 -9.13 10.44
CA LEU A 124 -1.10 -10.56 10.32
C LEU A 124 -2.59 -10.91 10.49
N ALA A 125 -3.34 -10.22 11.37
CA ALA A 125 -4.78 -10.38 11.45
C ALA A 125 -5.46 -10.01 10.13
N PHE A 126 -4.99 -8.94 9.47
CA PHE A 126 -5.45 -8.57 8.13
C PHE A 126 -5.03 -9.62 7.09
N ALA A 127 -3.77 -10.07 7.10
CA ALA A 127 -3.23 -11.04 6.16
C ALA A 127 -3.99 -12.37 6.16
N PHE A 128 -4.41 -12.83 7.34
CA PHE A 128 -5.10 -14.11 7.52
C PHE A 128 -6.63 -13.98 7.62
N SER A 129 -7.20 -12.81 7.30
CA SER A 129 -8.63 -12.68 7.11
C SER A 129 -9.06 -13.42 5.84
N ASP A 130 -10.20 -14.13 5.87
CA ASP A 130 -10.69 -14.94 4.76
C ASP A 130 -10.77 -14.17 3.44
N ALA A 131 -11.37 -12.98 3.47
CA ALA A 131 -11.55 -12.16 2.28
C ALA A 131 -10.23 -11.70 1.65
N PHE A 132 -9.23 -11.35 2.47
CA PHE A 132 -7.94 -10.92 1.94
C PHE A 132 -7.11 -12.10 1.43
N TRP A 133 -7.07 -13.21 2.19
CA TRP A 133 -6.33 -14.41 1.78
C TRP A 133 -6.87 -14.99 0.48
N PHE A 134 -8.20 -15.08 0.32
CA PHE A 134 -8.81 -15.57 -0.90
C PHE A 134 -8.28 -14.80 -2.13
N ASN A 135 -8.31 -13.47 -2.09
CA ASN A 135 -7.79 -12.62 -3.17
C ASN A 135 -6.26 -12.63 -3.30
N ALA A 136 -5.53 -13.07 -2.28
CA ALA A 136 -4.07 -13.12 -2.31
C ALA A 136 -3.51 -14.31 -3.09
N VAL A 137 -4.30 -15.36 -3.32
CA VAL A 137 -3.83 -16.64 -3.87
C VAL A 137 -4.36 -16.95 -5.27
N GLU A 138 -5.10 -16.04 -5.89
CA GLU A 138 -5.68 -16.19 -7.22
C GLU A 138 -5.58 -14.91 -8.05
N ALA A 139 -5.75 -15.02 -9.37
CA ALA A 139 -5.61 -13.91 -10.31
C ALA A 139 -6.84 -13.00 -10.25
N GLU A 140 -6.76 -12.01 -9.35
CA GLU A 140 -7.79 -11.01 -9.14
C GLU A 140 -7.21 -9.60 -9.06
N VAL A 141 -7.98 -8.61 -9.53
CA VAL A 141 -7.56 -7.20 -9.51
C VAL A 141 -7.47 -6.64 -8.09
N TYR A 142 -8.16 -7.25 -7.12
CA TYR A 142 -8.26 -6.72 -5.75
C TYR A 142 -6.93 -6.76 -5.01
N ALA A 143 -6.10 -7.79 -5.21
CA ALA A 143 -4.80 -7.91 -4.56
C ALA A 143 -3.87 -6.72 -4.90
N ILE A 144 -3.74 -6.42 -6.19
CA ILE A 144 -2.90 -5.29 -6.63
C ILE A 144 -3.56 -3.94 -6.34
N SER A 145 -4.90 -3.87 -6.36
CA SER A 145 -5.67 -2.69 -5.94
C SER A 145 -5.38 -2.34 -4.47
N MET A 146 -5.42 -3.32 -3.58
CA MET A 146 -5.09 -3.13 -2.16
C MET A 146 -3.63 -2.72 -1.95
N PHE A 147 -2.71 -3.24 -2.77
CA PHE A 147 -1.31 -2.80 -2.77
C PHE A 147 -1.19 -1.31 -3.10
N PHE A 148 -1.83 -0.83 -4.16
CA PHE A 148 -1.82 0.60 -4.51
C PHE A 148 -2.44 1.45 -3.41
N THR A 149 -3.58 1.02 -2.84
CA THR A 149 -4.23 1.70 -1.73
C THR A 149 -3.29 1.83 -0.52
N ALA A 150 -2.67 0.73 -0.08
CA ALA A 150 -1.74 0.75 1.05
C ALA A 150 -0.49 1.60 0.75
N LEU A 151 0.01 1.55 -0.49
CA LEU A 151 1.18 2.31 -0.92
C LEU A 151 0.92 3.83 -0.88
N VAL A 152 -0.21 4.29 -1.44
CA VAL A 152 -0.52 5.73 -1.43
C VAL A 152 -0.80 6.23 -0.02
N VAL A 153 -1.47 5.44 0.83
CA VAL A 153 -1.67 5.77 2.25
C VAL A 153 -0.34 5.88 2.98
N TRP A 154 0.55 4.92 2.81
CA TRP A 154 1.88 4.95 3.43
C TRP A 154 2.71 6.14 2.95
N LEU A 155 2.70 6.43 1.64
CA LEU A 155 3.40 7.58 1.06
C LEU A 155 2.84 8.90 1.58
N MET A 156 1.50 9.00 1.73
CA MET A 156 0.85 10.19 2.28
C MET A 156 1.25 10.44 3.74
N MET A 157 1.28 9.39 4.56
CA MET A 157 1.76 9.49 5.94
C MET A 157 3.26 9.88 6.00
N ARG A 158 4.05 9.39 5.05
CA ARG A 158 5.47 9.74 4.93
C ARG A 158 5.66 11.20 4.51
N TRP A 159 4.86 11.67 3.54
CA TRP A 159 4.83 13.08 3.16
C TRP A 159 4.52 13.97 4.36
N SER A 160 3.44 13.69 5.07
CA SER A 160 3.00 14.40 6.27
C SER A 160 4.13 14.57 7.30
N ARG A 161 4.86 13.48 7.58
CA ARG A 161 5.99 13.51 8.52
C ARG A 161 7.13 14.38 8.01
N LEU A 162 7.56 14.18 6.75
CA LEU A 162 8.69 14.91 6.17
C LEU A 162 8.37 16.40 5.99
N ALA A 163 7.14 16.74 5.61
CA ALA A 163 6.70 18.12 5.49
C ALA A 163 6.80 18.85 6.84
N ARG A 164 6.37 18.23 7.94
CA ARG A 164 6.49 18.77 9.30
C ARG A 164 7.96 18.92 9.76
N GLU A 165 8.81 17.92 9.42
CA GLU A 165 10.25 17.99 9.74
C GLU A 165 10.95 19.13 8.98
N GLU A 166 10.64 19.32 7.69
CA GLU A 166 11.18 20.42 6.87
C GLU A 166 10.68 21.77 7.34
N GLU A 167 9.41 21.90 7.70
CA GLU A 167 8.83 23.13 8.25
C GLU A 167 9.47 23.54 9.58
N ALA A 168 9.64 22.56 10.47
CA ALA A 168 10.31 22.83 11.76
C ALA A 168 11.76 23.30 11.56
N ALA A 169 12.42 22.84 10.51
CA ALA A 169 13.79 23.28 10.17
C ALA A 169 13.86 24.71 9.58
N LEU A 170 12.77 25.23 9.03
CA LEU A 170 12.72 26.61 8.46
C LEU A 170 12.70 27.70 9.53
N GLN A 171 12.52 27.39 10.82
CA GLN A 171 12.63 28.31 11.96
C GLN A 171 11.88 29.65 11.77
N GLY A 172 10.68 29.62 11.19
CA GLY A 172 9.85 30.80 10.97
C GLY A 172 10.18 31.65 9.71
N GLN A 173 11.03 31.14 8.81
CA GLN A 173 11.17 31.71 7.48
C GLN A 173 9.88 31.54 6.68
N GLU A 174 9.55 32.53 5.82
CA GLU A 174 8.35 32.43 4.96
C GLU A 174 8.41 31.16 4.11
N ARG A 175 7.35 30.36 4.21
CA ARG A 175 7.19 29.15 3.44
C ARG A 175 6.72 29.47 2.02
N HIS A 176 7.44 28.99 1.02
CA HIS A 176 6.89 28.90 -0.33
C HIS A 176 5.99 27.65 -0.40
N PRO A 177 4.68 27.76 -0.75
CA PRO A 177 3.72 26.64 -0.70
C PRO A 177 4.16 25.36 -1.43
N PHE A 178 4.99 25.52 -2.47
CA PHE A 178 5.53 24.41 -3.27
C PHE A 178 7.02 24.14 -3.04
N GLY A 179 7.64 24.80 -2.05
CA GLY A 179 9.09 24.77 -1.84
C GLY A 179 9.61 23.55 -1.08
N LEU A 180 8.73 22.77 -0.44
CA LEU A 180 9.16 21.61 0.34
C LEU A 180 9.57 20.44 -0.57
N GLN A 181 10.72 19.84 -0.27
CA GLN A 181 11.17 18.61 -0.96
C GLN A 181 10.22 17.45 -0.73
N ALA A 182 9.49 17.45 0.40
CA ALA A 182 8.44 16.46 0.70
C ALA A 182 7.36 16.42 -0.40
N ASN A 183 7.06 17.54 -1.08
CA ASN A 183 6.00 17.62 -2.09
C ASN A 183 6.20 16.70 -3.31
N ARG A 184 7.42 16.20 -3.53
CA ARG A 184 7.67 15.14 -4.52
C ARG A 184 6.86 13.88 -4.28
N TYR A 185 6.50 13.59 -3.01
CA TYR A 185 5.63 12.46 -2.68
C TYR A 185 4.19 12.68 -3.15
N LEU A 186 3.69 13.92 -3.12
CA LEU A 186 2.35 14.23 -3.65
C LEU A 186 2.29 13.99 -5.15
N VAL A 187 3.34 14.37 -5.88
CA VAL A 187 3.44 14.10 -7.33
C VAL A 187 3.47 12.60 -7.60
N LEU A 188 4.26 11.85 -6.81
CA LEU A 188 4.30 10.38 -6.92
C LEU A 188 2.94 9.76 -6.61
N ILE A 189 2.24 10.22 -5.56
CA ILE A 189 0.91 9.74 -5.20
C ILE A 189 -0.09 9.98 -6.34
N ALA A 190 -0.07 11.17 -6.95
CA ALA A 190 -0.93 11.48 -8.10
C ALA A 190 -0.65 10.55 -9.29
N TYR A 191 0.61 10.27 -9.59
CA TYR A 191 1.01 9.31 -10.62
C TYR A 191 0.52 7.89 -10.30
N LEU A 192 0.68 7.44 -9.05
CA LEU A 192 0.23 6.12 -8.60
C LEU A 192 -1.30 5.98 -8.67
N PHE A 193 -2.06 7.03 -8.39
CA PHE A 193 -3.52 7.03 -8.61
C PHE A 193 -3.85 6.82 -10.08
N GLY A 194 -3.12 7.47 -11.00
CA GLY A 194 -3.29 7.25 -12.44
C GLY A 194 -3.09 5.79 -12.85
N LEU A 195 -2.06 5.12 -12.32
CA LEU A 195 -1.82 3.68 -12.56
C LEU A 195 -2.90 2.81 -11.90
N ALA A 196 -3.29 3.15 -10.68
CA ALA A 196 -4.25 2.39 -9.90
C ALA A 196 -5.65 2.36 -10.52
N ILE A 197 -6.07 3.44 -11.19
CA ILE A 197 -7.30 3.48 -11.99
C ILE A 197 -7.26 2.41 -13.11
N GLY A 198 -6.11 2.18 -13.71
CA GLY A 198 -5.91 1.13 -14.71
C GLY A 198 -5.93 -0.31 -14.14
N VAL A 199 -6.04 -0.46 -12.80
CA VAL A 199 -6.27 -1.72 -12.12
C VAL A 199 -7.73 -1.84 -11.69
N HIS A 200 -8.20 -0.90 -10.86
CA HIS A 200 -9.56 -0.93 -10.34
C HIS A 200 -10.00 0.44 -9.82
N LEU A 201 -11.23 0.87 -10.15
CA LEU A 201 -11.75 2.19 -9.78
C LEU A 201 -11.89 2.41 -8.28
N LEU A 202 -12.04 1.35 -7.47
CA LEU A 202 -12.10 1.47 -6.00
C LEU A 202 -10.86 2.14 -5.39
N ASN A 203 -9.72 2.14 -6.08
CA ASN A 203 -8.53 2.87 -5.63
C ASN A 203 -8.79 4.37 -5.45
N LEU A 204 -9.76 4.95 -6.15
CA LEU A 204 -10.14 6.36 -5.99
C LEU A 204 -10.68 6.69 -4.60
N LEU A 205 -11.20 5.71 -3.85
CA LEU A 205 -11.63 5.93 -2.47
C LEU A 205 -10.49 6.37 -1.55
N ALA A 206 -9.26 5.97 -1.84
CA ALA A 206 -8.09 6.40 -1.08
C ALA A 206 -7.80 7.91 -1.22
N ILE A 207 -8.33 8.59 -2.25
CA ILE A 207 -8.20 10.05 -2.42
C ILE A 207 -8.82 10.80 -1.25
N PHE A 208 -9.99 10.34 -0.76
CA PHE A 208 -10.64 10.97 0.40
C PHE A 208 -9.76 10.88 1.65
N PHE A 209 -9.15 9.73 1.90
CA PHE A 209 -8.23 9.55 3.02
C PHE A 209 -6.97 10.40 2.88
N CYS A 210 -6.35 10.41 1.71
CA CYS A 210 -5.20 11.27 1.43
C CYS A 210 -5.56 12.75 1.54
N GLY A 211 -6.74 13.14 1.05
CA GLY A 211 -7.25 14.49 1.15
C GLY A 211 -7.47 14.93 2.60
N LEU A 212 -7.96 14.05 3.48
CA LEU A 212 -8.10 14.34 4.90
C LEU A 212 -6.74 14.54 5.58
N ILE A 213 -5.74 13.70 5.30
CA ILE A 213 -4.39 13.87 5.85
C ILE A 213 -3.80 15.21 5.38
N PHE A 214 -3.93 15.51 4.08
CA PHE A 214 -3.45 16.77 3.50
C PHE A 214 -4.14 17.98 4.16
N PHE A 215 -5.48 17.92 4.29
CA PHE A 215 -6.27 18.98 4.91
C PHE A 215 -5.80 19.24 6.35
N TRP A 216 -5.69 18.20 7.18
CA TRP A 216 -5.28 18.40 8.57
C TRP A 216 -3.84 18.84 8.72
N ASP A 217 -2.92 18.39 7.87
CA ASP A 217 -1.52 18.85 7.91
C ASP A 217 -1.35 20.28 7.40
N GLU A 218 -2.21 20.74 6.48
CA GLU A 218 -2.12 22.09 5.90
C GLU A 218 -2.94 23.11 6.70
N TYR A 219 -4.11 22.72 7.24
CA TYR A 219 -5.05 23.62 7.89
C TYR A 219 -5.09 23.51 9.43
N ASP A 220 -4.53 22.48 10.05
CA ASP A 220 -4.44 22.33 11.51
C ASP A 220 -3.29 23.16 12.11
N ARG A 221 -2.99 24.32 11.50
CA ARG A 221 -1.98 25.26 11.97
C ARG A 221 -2.61 26.29 12.90
N GLU A 222 -1.86 26.69 13.92
CA GLU A 222 -2.25 27.72 14.88
C GLU A 222 -2.62 29.06 14.24
N ASP A 223 -2.20 29.29 12.99
CA ASP A 223 -2.38 30.55 12.25
C ASP A 223 -3.78 30.76 11.66
N TYR A 224 -4.63 29.72 11.61
CA TYR A 224 -5.99 29.84 11.11
C TYR A 224 -6.99 30.09 12.24
N THR A 225 -7.74 31.19 12.15
CA THR A 225 -8.88 31.43 13.05
C THR A 225 -9.94 30.34 12.87
N THR A 226 -10.73 30.08 13.92
CA THR A 226 -11.80 29.07 13.90
C THR A 226 -12.76 29.21 12.70
N MET A 227 -12.97 30.44 12.19
CA MET A 227 -13.77 30.71 10.98
C MET A 227 -13.11 30.33 9.67
N GLN A 228 -11.79 30.21 9.61
CA GLN A 228 -11.04 29.80 8.39
C GLN A 228 -10.89 28.29 8.30
N ARG A 229 -11.24 27.55 9.37
CA ARG A 229 -11.19 26.07 9.41
C ARG A 229 -12.49 25.41 8.91
N PHE A 230 -13.55 26.19 8.64
CA PHE A 230 -14.84 25.79 8.10
C PHE A 230 -15.18 26.66 6.88
#